data_000612571ba0745f0a88c0777f54c1dd
#
_entry.id   000612571ba0745f0a88c0777f54c1dd
#
_cell.length_a   1.000
_cell.length_b   1.000
_cell.length_c   1.000
_cell.angle_alpha   90.00
_cell.angle_beta   90.00
_cell.angle_gamma   90.00
#
_symmetry.space_group_name_H-M   'P 1'
#
loop_
_entity.id
_entity.type
_entity.pdbx_description
1 polymer ?
#
loop_
_entity_poly.entity_id
_entity_poly.type
_entity_poly.pdbx_seq_one_letter_code
_entity_poly.pdbx_strand_id
1 'polypeptide(L)'
;MTFKFLIDECLWPGLVEQACQAGHWETTCVRDRGWSGTKDHRLIRYVVDQDFTLVTHNAIDFRGSANGPVGGLHARETIHAGLVCLVSASAMTPVRQQQLFSYALAELATMPDLVNQALEVWEDESGEVTITMYRIPA
;
A
#
# COMPACT_ATOMS: atom_id res chain seq x y z
N MET A 1 3.04 7.26 -16.20
CA MET A 1 3.95 6.82 -15.15
C MET A 1 3.47 5.51 -14.54
N THR A 2 4.34 4.56 -14.36
CA THR A 2 3.97 3.28 -13.74
C THR A 2 4.53 3.18 -12.33
N PHE A 3 3.78 2.48 -11.47
CA PHE A 3 4.23 2.14 -10.12
C PHE A 3 4.62 0.67 -10.10
N LYS A 4 5.55 0.33 -9.23
CA LYS A 4 5.99 -1.03 -9.01
C LYS A 4 5.43 -1.47 -7.65
N PHE A 5 4.19 -1.97 -7.65
CA PHE A 5 3.52 -2.35 -6.40
C PHE A 5 4.01 -3.71 -5.90
N LEU A 6 4.15 -3.80 -4.59
CA LEU A 6 4.26 -5.07 -3.87
C LEU A 6 2.99 -5.23 -3.04
N ILE A 7 2.19 -6.24 -3.35
CA ILE A 7 0.95 -6.54 -2.62
C ILE A 7 1.32 -7.40 -1.41
N ASP A 8 1.03 -6.88 -0.21
CA ASP A 8 1.34 -7.56 1.05
C ASP A 8 0.54 -8.86 1.17
N GLU A 9 1.10 -9.85 1.91
CA GLU A 9 0.45 -11.15 2.07
C GLU A 9 -0.88 -11.11 2.83
N CYS A 10 -1.16 -10.03 3.57
CA CYS A 10 -2.45 -9.83 4.22
C CYS A 10 -3.57 -9.47 3.23
N LEU A 11 -3.24 -9.20 1.98
CA LEU A 11 -4.18 -8.84 0.92
C LEU A 11 -4.34 -9.98 -0.10
N TRP A 12 -5.42 -9.91 -0.86
CA TRP A 12 -5.73 -10.87 -1.91
C TRP A 12 -4.74 -10.74 -3.08
N PRO A 13 -4.07 -11.85 -3.50
CA PRO A 13 -3.07 -11.78 -4.58
C PRO A 13 -3.63 -11.32 -5.93
N GLY A 14 -4.94 -11.42 -6.14
CA GLY A 14 -5.58 -10.96 -7.37
C GLY A 14 -5.45 -9.47 -7.63
N LEU A 15 -5.04 -8.68 -6.62
CA LEU A 15 -4.75 -7.25 -6.81
C LEU A 15 -3.56 -7.04 -7.77
N VAL A 16 -2.67 -8.02 -7.91
CA VAL A 16 -1.57 -7.96 -8.89
C VAL A 16 -2.13 -7.82 -10.31
N GLU A 17 -3.09 -8.67 -10.66
CA GLU A 17 -3.72 -8.61 -11.98
C GLU A 17 -4.42 -7.27 -12.20
N GLN A 18 -5.12 -6.77 -11.19
CA GLN A 18 -5.79 -5.48 -11.28
C GLN A 18 -4.80 -4.34 -11.58
N ALA A 19 -3.66 -4.34 -10.91
CA ALA A 19 -2.61 -3.33 -11.14
C ALA A 19 -1.99 -3.48 -12.53
N CYS A 20 -1.74 -4.70 -12.97
CA CYS A 20 -1.18 -4.96 -14.30
C CYS A 20 -2.14 -4.48 -15.40
N GLN A 21 -3.43 -4.70 -15.24
CA GLN A 21 -4.43 -4.22 -16.20
C GLN A 21 -4.52 -2.71 -16.24
N ALA A 22 -4.13 -2.03 -15.17
CA ALA A 22 -4.04 -0.58 -15.12
C ALA A 22 -2.70 -0.03 -15.66
N GLY A 23 -1.82 -0.91 -16.16
CA GLY A 23 -0.55 -0.53 -16.77
C GLY A 23 0.67 -0.65 -15.86
N HIS A 24 0.51 -1.14 -14.63
CA HIS A 24 1.62 -1.27 -13.67
C HIS A 24 2.21 -2.69 -13.74
N TRP A 25 2.95 -2.96 -14.83
CA TRP A 25 3.38 -4.30 -15.25
C TRP A 25 4.35 -4.98 -14.30
N GLU A 26 5.12 -4.22 -13.53
CA GLU A 26 6.12 -4.78 -12.60
C GLU A 26 5.53 -5.10 -11.23
N THR A 27 4.21 -5.03 -11.07
CA THR A 27 3.53 -5.36 -9.82
C THR A 27 3.64 -6.86 -9.53
N THR A 28 3.91 -7.17 -8.27
CA THR A 28 3.98 -8.55 -7.78
C THR A 28 3.40 -8.61 -6.36
N CYS A 29 3.44 -9.77 -5.73
CA CYS A 29 2.99 -9.93 -4.35
C CYS A 29 4.05 -10.67 -3.53
N VAL A 30 3.93 -10.54 -2.21
CA VAL A 30 4.86 -11.16 -1.26
C VAL A 30 4.94 -12.67 -1.48
N ARG A 31 3.80 -13.32 -1.70
CA ARG A 31 3.74 -14.76 -1.96
C ARG A 31 4.55 -15.16 -3.20
N ASP A 32 4.33 -14.46 -4.32
CA ASP A 32 4.96 -14.81 -5.60
C ASP A 32 6.46 -14.51 -5.61
N ARG A 33 6.91 -13.60 -4.75
CA ARG A 33 8.34 -13.32 -4.55
C ARG A 33 9.01 -14.33 -3.63
N GLY A 34 8.25 -15.24 -3.04
CA GLY A 34 8.79 -16.21 -2.08
C GLY A 34 9.07 -15.62 -0.70
N TRP A 35 8.42 -14.51 -0.36
CA TRP A 35 8.66 -13.79 0.89
C TRP A 35 7.57 -14.00 1.94
N SER A 36 6.66 -14.96 1.73
CA SER A 36 5.60 -15.28 2.70
C SER A 36 6.19 -15.61 4.07
N GLY A 37 5.59 -15.08 5.12
CA GLY A 37 6.07 -15.25 6.48
C GLY A 37 7.24 -14.35 6.88
N THR A 38 7.73 -13.52 5.96
CA THR A 38 8.79 -12.55 6.29
C THR A 38 8.26 -11.52 7.28
N LYS A 39 9.02 -11.27 8.35
CA LYS A 39 8.67 -10.26 9.35
C LYS A 39 8.70 -8.86 8.72
N ASP A 40 7.83 -7.97 9.18
CA ASP A 40 7.68 -6.64 8.59
C ASP A 40 8.98 -5.84 8.58
N HIS A 41 9.81 -5.96 9.64
CA HIS A 41 11.09 -5.24 9.70
C HIS A 41 12.12 -5.75 8.68
N ARG A 42 11.95 -6.97 8.16
CA ARG A 42 12.75 -7.50 7.05
C ARG A 42 12.12 -7.19 5.71
N LEU A 43 10.79 -7.24 5.65
CA LEU A 43 10.05 -6.94 4.43
C LEU A 43 10.35 -5.52 3.96
N ILE A 44 10.42 -4.56 4.89
CA ILE A 44 10.73 -3.17 4.53
C ILE A 44 12.08 -3.04 3.83
N ARG A 45 13.05 -3.90 4.14
CA ARG A 45 14.35 -3.89 3.44
C ARG A 45 14.19 -4.25 1.97
N TYR A 46 13.41 -5.28 1.65
CA TYR A 46 13.14 -5.66 0.27
C TYR A 46 12.36 -4.56 -0.46
N VAL A 47 11.38 -3.98 0.23
CA VAL A 47 10.55 -2.91 -0.32
C VAL A 47 11.41 -1.71 -0.74
N VAL A 48 12.28 -1.25 0.16
CA VAL A 48 13.14 -0.08 -0.09
C VAL A 48 14.22 -0.41 -1.10
N ASP A 49 14.92 -1.54 -0.93
CA ASP A 49 16.06 -1.90 -1.79
C ASP A 49 15.64 -2.15 -3.24
N GLN A 50 14.41 -2.58 -3.48
CA GLN A 50 13.91 -2.86 -4.83
C GLN A 50 12.91 -1.82 -5.33
N ASP A 51 12.78 -0.70 -4.64
CA ASP A 51 11.92 0.43 -5.02
C ASP A 51 10.45 0.05 -5.21
N PHE A 52 9.94 -0.84 -4.37
CA PHE A 52 8.52 -1.18 -4.37
C PHE A 52 7.68 -0.14 -3.66
N THR A 53 6.49 0.14 -4.21
CA THR A 53 5.42 0.80 -3.48
C THR A 53 4.61 -0.29 -2.80
N LEU A 54 4.67 -0.37 -1.47
CA LEU A 54 3.97 -1.39 -0.71
C LEU A 54 2.48 -1.09 -0.64
N VAL A 55 1.64 -2.08 -0.90
CA VAL A 55 0.19 -2.01 -0.71
C VAL A 55 -0.16 -2.96 0.42
N THR A 56 -0.75 -2.44 1.49
CA THR A 56 -1.08 -3.22 2.68
C THR A 56 -2.37 -2.73 3.33
N HIS A 57 -2.99 -3.59 4.16
CA HIS A 57 -4.01 -3.10 5.10
C HIS A 57 -3.47 -3.03 6.54
N ASN A 58 -2.22 -3.43 6.76
CA ASN A 58 -1.55 -3.37 8.06
C ASN A 58 -0.92 -2.00 8.26
N ALA A 59 -1.75 -0.97 8.31
CA ALA A 59 -1.29 0.42 8.35
C ALA A 59 -0.46 0.74 9.59
N ILE A 60 -0.82 0.17 10.75
CA ILE A 60 -0.17 0.48 12.03
C ILE A 60 1.32 0.16 11.98
N ASP A 61 1.71 -1.01 11.44
CA ASP A 61 3.12 -1.42 11.40
C ASP A 61 3.97 -0.56 10.47
N PHE A 62 3.38 -0.07 9.38
CA PHE A 62 4.12 0.65 8.34
C PHE A 62 4.03 2.18 8.46
N ARG A 63 2.96 2.74 9.00
CA ARG A 63 2.82 4.20 9.16
C ARG A 63 2.57 4.67 10.58
N GLY A 64 2.36 3.72 11.53
CA GLY A 64 2.07 4.05 12.92
C GLY A 64 0.60 4.17 13.22
N SER A 65 0.29 4.61 14.45
CA SER A 65 -1.09 4.76 14.91
C SER A 65 -1.81 5.90 14.19
N ALA A 66 -3.09 5.69 13.85
CA ALA A 66 -3.92 6.69 13.19
C ALA A 66 -4.09 7.98 14.01
N ASN A 67 -4.03 7.87 15.34
CA ASN A 67 -4.26 8.99 16.26
C ASN A 67 -2.98 9.58 16.83
N GLY A 68 -1.83 9.11 16.35
CA GLY A 68 -0.53 9.58 16.80
C GLY A 68 0.26 10.27 15.68
N PRO A 69 1.51 10.65 15.97
CA PRO A 69 2.38 11.18 14.91
C PRO A 69 2.66 10.09 13.86
N VAL A 70 2.99 10.53 12.65
CA VAL A 70 3.39 9.62 11.58
C VAL A 70 4.63 8.84 12.04
N GLY A 71 4.55 7.51 12.00
CA GLY A 71 5.59 6.63 12.50
C GLY A 71 5.66 5.35 11.67
N GLY A 72 5.97 4.23 12.35
CA GLY A 72 6.06 2.92 11.73
C GLY A 72 7.34 2.71 10.94
N LEU A 73 7.39 1.61 10.18
CA LEU A 73 8.61 1.20 9.48
C LEU A 73 9.00 2.16 8.36
N HIS A 74 8.05 2.69 7.61
CA HIS A 74 8.34 3.64 6.53
C HIS A 74 8.88 4.97 7.05
N ALA A 75 8.49 5.39 8.25
CA ALA A 75 8.98 6.63 8.83
C ALA A 75 10.47 6.58 9.21
N ARG A 76 11.05 5.40 9.30
CA ARG A 76 12.46 5.20 9.62
C ARG A 76 13.34 5.20 8.37
N GLU A 77 12.75 5.23 7.19
CA GLU A 77 13.49 5.21 5.93
C GLU A 77 13.73 6.62 5.43
N THR A 78 14.96 6.89 5.01
CA THR A 78 15.31 8.19 4.43
C THR A 78 14.59 8.42 3.11
N ILE A 79 14.47 7.34 2.31
CA ILE A 79 13.78 7.39 1.02
C ILE A 79 13.09 6.05 0.77
N HIS A 80 11.87 6.11 0.27
CA HIS A 80 11.12 4.93 -0.20
C HIS A 80 10.19 5.34 -1.34
N ALA A 81 9.71 4.35 -2.10
CA ALA A 81 8.90 4.59 -3.29
C ALA A 81 7.40 4.79 -2.99
N GLY A 82 7.01 4.74 -1.71
CA GLY A 82 5.64 5.01 -1.32
C GLY A 82 4.96 3.87 -0.58
N LEU A 83 3.88 4.22 0.09
CA LEU A 83 3.05 3.30 0.86
C LEU A 83 1.58 3.54 0.50
N VAL A 84 0.86 2.47 0.21
CA VAL A 84 -0.60 2.51 0.00
C VAL A 84 -1.26 1.66 1.06
N CYS A 85 -2.14 2.28 1.85
CA CYS A 85 -2.91 1.59 2.88
C CYS A 85 -4.37 1.51 2.47
N LEU A 86 -4.91 0.30 2.45
CA LEU A 86 -6.33 0.04 2.18
C LEU A 86 -6.98 -0.35 3.50
N VAL A 87 -7.90 0.46 4.00
CA VAL A 87 -8.49 0.27 5.31
C VAL A 87 -10.00 0.32 5.22
N SER A 88 -10.67 -0.60 5.91
CA SER A 88 -12.13 -0.63 5.98
C SER A 88 -12.58 -0.92 7.41
N ALA A 89 -13.70 -0.33 7.81
CA ALA A 89 -14.40 -0.67 9.04
C ALA A 89 -15.08 -2.03 8.96
N SER A 90 -15.22 -2.58 7.76
CA SER A 90 -15.83 -3.89 7.49
C SER A 90 -14.78 -4.91 7.06
N ALA A 91 -15.19 -6.18 6.92
CA ALA A 91 -14.28 -7.25 6.53
C ALA A 91 -13.62 -6.99 5.17
N MET A 92 -12.31 -7.23 5.09
CA MET A 92 -11.52 -7.02 3.88
C MET A 92 -11.64 -8.21 2.93
N THR A 93 -12.85 -8.35 2.34
CA THR A 93 -13.10 -9.37 1.31
C THR A 93 -12.34 -9.04 0.02
N PRO A 94 -12.09 -10.02 -0.87
CA PRO A 94 -11.47 -9.72 -2.17
C PRO A 94 -12.20 -8.63 -2.97
N VAL A 95 -13.52 -8.64 -2.97
CA VAL A 95 -14.33 -7.62 -3.67
C VAL A 95 -14.08 -6.23 -3.08
N ARG A 96 -14.07 -6.12 -1.75
CA ARG A 96 -13.81 -4.84 -1.08
C ARG A 96 -12.39 -4.36 -1.35
N GLN A 97 -11.42 -5.26 -1.29
CA GLN A 97 -10.03 -4.92 -1.61
C GLN A 97 -9.90 -4.38 -3.04
N GLN A 98 -10.56 -4.99 -4.01
CA GLN A 98 -10.57 -4.52 -5.39
C GLN A 98 -11.18 -3.11 -5.50
N GLN A 99 -12.28 -2.87 -4.81
CA GLN A 99 -12.92 -1.55 -4.81
C GLN A 99 -12.01 -0.48 -4.23
N LEU A 100 -11.41 -0.74 -3.06
CA LEU A 100 -10.51 0.22 -2.42
C LEU A 100 -9.26 0.45 -3.27
N PHE A 101 -8.69 -0.61 -3.84
CA PHE A 101 -7.51 -0.48 -4.68
C PHE A 101 -7.81 0.29 -5.98
N SER A 102 -9.00 0.17 -6.54
CA SER A 102 -9.37 0.98 -7.71
C SER A 102 -9.38 2.47 -7.39
N TYR A 103 -9.81 2.88 -6.20
CA TYR A 103 -9.68 4.29 -5.77
C TYR A 103 -8.21 4.72 -5.70
N ALA A 104 -7.36 3.87 -5.14
CA ALA A 104 -5.92 4.15 -5.07
C ALA A 104 -5.30 4.29 -6.46
N LEU A 105 -5.61 3.36 -7.36
CA LEU A 105 -5.08 3.40 -8.73
C LEU A 105 -5.53 4.65 -9.49
N ALA A 106 -6.79 5.06 -9.32
CA ALA A 106 -7.31 6.27 -9.95
C ALA A 106 -6.60 7.51 -9.44
N GLU A 107 -6.37 7.60 -8.13
CA GLU A 107 -5.65 8.75 -7.54
C GLU A 107 -4.20 8.79 -8.01
N LEU A 108 -3.51 7.64 -8.00
CA LEU A 108 -2.11 7.55 -8.41
C LEU A 108 -1.92 7.82 -9.90
N ALA A 109 -2.94 7.61 -10.72
CA ALA A 109 -2.87 7.89 -12.17
C ALA A 109 -2.61 9.37 -12.46
N THR A 110 -2.91 10.26 -11.52
CA THR A 110 -2.72 11.70 -11.66
C THR A 110 -1.39 12.19 -11.09
N MET A 111 -0.58 11.29 -10.53
CA MET A 111 0.63 11.63 -9.80
C MET A 111 1.89 11.13 -10.51
N PRO A 112 2.99 11.91 -10.47
CA PRO A 112 4.25 11.47 -11.07
C PRO A 112 4.92 10.33 -10.29
N ASP A 113 4.84 10.35 -8.97
CA ASP A 113 5.40 9.32 -8.09
C ASP A 113 4.76 9.42 -6.69
N LEU A 114 5.14 8.51 -5.79
CA LEU A 114 4.70 8.51 -4.40
C LEU A 114 5.92 8.50 -3.44
N VAL A 115 7.04 9.03 -3.91
CA VAL A 115 8.28 9.01 -3.12
C VAL A 115 8.07 9.74 -1.79
N ASN A 116 8.43 9.06 -0.70
CA ASN A 116 8.29 9.54 0.67
C ASN A 116 6.88 10.05 1.02
N GLN A 117 5.88 9.38 0.45
CA GLN A 117 4.47 9.70 0.70
C GLN A 117 3.68 8.43 0.99
N ALA A 118 2.56 8.59 1.66
CA ALA A 118 1.59 7.53 1.86
C ALA A 118 0.22 7.97 1.34
N LEU A 119 -0.47 7.04 0.71
CA LEU A 119 -1.84 7.19 0.27
C LEU A 119 -2.70 6.21 1.07
N GLU A 120 -3.74 6.70 1.74
CA GLU A 120 -4.68 5.85 2.45
C GLU A 120 -6.05 5.95 1.83
N VAL A 121 -6.67 4.81 1.61
CA VAL A 121 -8.06 4.70 1.15
C VAL A 121 -8.85 4.09 2.31
N TRP A 122 -9.75 4.87 2.87
CA TRP A 122 -10.55 4.50 4.03
C TRP A 122 -12.01 4.35 3.67
N GLU A 123 -12.61 3.20 4.03
CA GLU A 123 -14.05 3.00 3.96
C GLU A 123 -14.58 2.94 5.38
N ASP A 124 -15.52 3.84 5.72
CA ASP A 124 -16.13 3.87 7.03
C ASP A 124 -17.30 2.88 7.15
N GLU A 125 -17.96 2.87 8.32
CA GLU A 125 -19.07 1.96 8.60
C GLU A 125 -20.28 2.18 7.67
N SER A 126 -20.43 3.40 7.14
CA SER A 126 -21.52 3.73 6.20
C SER A 126 -21.19 3.40 4.75
N GLY A 127 -19.97 2.97 4.48
CA GLY A 127 -19.48 2.72 3.12
C GLY A 127 -18.92 3.96 2.42
N GLU A 128 -18.79 5.08 3.14
CA GLU A 128 -18.17 6.27 2.58
C GLU A 128 -16.66 6.09 2.50
N VAL A 129 -16.08 6.46 1.34
CA VAL A 129 -14.65 6.32 1.08
C VAL A 129 -13.98 7.68 1.17
N THR A 130 -12.90 7.75 1.94
CA THR A 130 -12.06 8.93 2.09
C THR A 130 -10.64 8.59 1.64
N ILE A 131 -10.03 9.48 0.86
CA ILE A 131 -8.65 9.35 0.38
C ILE A 131 -7.81 10.42 1.04
N THR A 132 -6.72 10.01 1.68
CA THR A 132 -5.82 10.90 2.39
C THR A 132 -4.39 10.67 1.93
N MET A 133 -3.64 11.74 1.70
CA MET A 133 -2.22 11.66 1.38
C MET A 133 -1.42 12.46 2.39
N TYR A 134 -0.24 11.94 2.72
CA TYR A 134 0.67 12.63 3.64
C TYR A 134 2.11 12.20 3.40
N ARG A 135 3.04 13.03 3.88
CA ARG A 135 4.47 12.67 3.81
C ARG A 135 4.82 11.67 4.90
N ILE A 136 5.71 10.73 4.58
CA ILE A 136 6.26 9.76 5.53
C ILE A 136 7.72 9.44 5.14
N PRO A 137 8.72 9.78 5.96
CA PRO A 137 8.63 10.47 7.26
C PRO A 137 8.10 11.90 7.12
N ALA A 138 7.47 12.35 8.19
CA ALA A 138 6.83 13.68 8.24
C ALA A 138 7.86 14.82 8.21
#